data_c90d5c94246aff7ca5f756d661b65a5d
#
_entry.id   c90d5c94246aff7ca5f756d661b65a5d
#
_cell.length_a   1.000
_cell.length_b   1.000
_cell.length_c   1.000
_cell.angle_alpha   90.00
_cell.angle_beta   90.00
_cell.angle_gamma   90.00
#
_symmetry.space_group_name_H-M   'P 1'
#
loop_
_entity.id
_entity.type
_entity.pdbx_description
1 polymer ?
#
loop_
_entity_poly.entity_id
_entity_poly.type
_entity_poly.pdbx_seq_one_letter_code
_entity_poly.pdbx_strand_id
1 'polypeptide(L)'
;TLDTAKAIGYYQKLPVVVIPTIASTDAPTSALSVIYTEAGEFEEYLIYPKNPDMVVMDTAIIAKAPVRLLVSGMGDALSTWFEAKACYDARATSMAGGQSTEAALSLARLCYDTLLAEGEKARLAAQAGVVTEALERIIEANTYLSGIGFESSGLAAAHAIHNGFTILEECHHLYHGEKVAFGTLAQLVLQNSPMDEIETVLGFCQRVGLPVTLAQMGVKEGIDEKIAAVAKATCAEGETIHNMPFAVTPESVHAAILTADLLGQQWLAR
;
A
#
# COMPACT_ATOMS: atom_id res chain seq x y z
N THR A 1 2.06 -3.94 -16.84
CA THR A 1 2.85 -5.02 -17.50
C THR A 1 2.95 -6.28 -16.66
N LEU A 2 3.22 -6.18 -15.34
CA LEU A 2 3.31 -7.34 -14.46
C LEU A 2 1.98 -8.08 -14.39
N ASP A 3 0.90 -7.36 -14.11
CA ASP A 3 -0.46 -7.90 -14.06
C ASP A 3 -0.87 -8.55 -15.38
N THR A 4 -0.56 -7.91 -16.50
CA THR A 4 -0.80 -8.46 -17.83
C THR A 4 -0.04 -9.77 -18.05
N ALA A 5 1.23 -9.86 -17.61
CA ALA A 5 2.03 -11.08 -17.75
C ALA A 5 1.47 -12.23 -16.89
N LYS A 6 1.06 -11.94 -15.65
CA LYS A 6 0.39 -12.91 -14.78
C LYS A 6 -0.93 -13.40 -15.38
N ALA A 7 -1.77 -12.49 -15.90
CA ALA A 7 -3.03 -12.83 -16.56
C ALA A 7 -2.80 -13.73 -17.79
N ILE A 8 -1.83 -13.39 -18.65
CA ILE A 8 -1.46 -14.23 -19.79
C ILE A 8 -1.01 -15.62 -19.32
N GLY A 9 -0.12 -15.70 -18.31
CA GLY A 9 0.32 -16.96 -17.73
C GLY A 9 -0.84 -17.82 -17.23
N TYR A 10 -1.78 -17.21 -16.55
CA TYR A 10 -2.99 -17.87 -16.05
C TYR A 10 -3.88 -18.42 -17.16
N TYR A 11 -4.28 -17.57 -18.11
CA TYR A 11 -5.19 -17.99 -19.19
C TYR A 11 -4.54 -18.98 -20.15
N GLN A 12 -3.23 -18.86 -20.40
CA GLN A 12 -2.49 -19.76 -21.30
C GLN A 12 -1.89 -20.97 -20.56
N LYS A 13 -2.07 -21.08 -19.22
CA LYS A 13 -1.51 -22.16 -18.38
C LYS A 13 0.02 -22.28 -18.50
N LEU A 14 0.70 -21.14 -18.57
CA LEU A 14 2.15 -21.05 -18.66
C LEU A 14 2.76 -20.81 -17.27
N PRO A 15 4.00 -21.27 -17.03
CA PRO A 15 4.75 -20.86 -15.86
C PRO A 15 5.06 -19.35 -15.94
N VAL A 16 5.04 -18.68 -14.80
CA VAL A 16 5.30 -17.23 -14.68
C VAL A 16 6.58 -17.01 -13.90
N VAL A 17 7.59 -16.42 -14.54
CA VAL A 17 8.81 -15.93 -13.89
C VAL A 17 8.79 -14.41 -13.91
N VAL A 18 8.86 -13.81 -12.73
CA VAL A 18 8.85 -12.35 -12.54
C VAL A 18 10.27 -11.87 -12.27
N ILE A 19 10.78 -10.94 -13.10
CA ILE A 19 12.10 -10.32 -12.93
C ILE A 19 11.89 -8.80 -12.87
N PRO A 20 11.53 -8.24 -11.70
CA PRO A 20 11.24 -6.81 -11.59
C PRO A 20 12.51 -5.98 -11.71
N THR A 21 12.42 -4.85 -12.40
CA THR A 21 13.49 -3.84 -12.47
C THR A 21 13.29 -2.69 -11.49
N ILE A 22 12.19 -2.72 -10.74
CA ILE A 22 11.80 -1.76 -9.71
C ILE A 22 11.15 -2.50 -8.54
N ALA A 23 11.17 -1.91 -7.35
CA ALA A 23 10.49 -2.42 -6.16
C ALA A 23 9.45 -1.40 -5.67
N SER A 24 8.49 -1.05 -6.54
CA SER A 24 7.53 0.02 -6.34
C SER A 24 6.20 -0.43 -5.74
N THR A 25 5.95 -1.74 -5.68
CA THR A 25 4.77 -2.40 -5.12
C THR A 25 5.11 -3.83 -4.72
N ASP A 26 4.19 -4.50 -4.07
CA ASP A 26 4.27 -5.92 -3.68
C ASP A 26 3.72 -6.90 -4.74
N ALA A 27 3.22 -6.39 -5.85
CA ALA A 27 2.70 -7.19 -6.97
C ALA A 27 3.61 -8.31 -7.50
N PRO A 28 4.96 -8.27 -7.40
CA PRO A 28 5.82 -9.34 -7.92
C PRO A 28 5.53 -10.72 -7.35
N THR A 29 5.10 -10.83 -6.10
CA THR A 29 4.97 -12.12 -5.40
C THR A 29 3.55 -12.62 -5.27
N SER A 30 2.54 -11.76 -5.40
CA SER A 30 1.15 -12.10 -5.13
C SER A 30 0.48 -12.95 -6.24
N ALA A 31 -0.46 -13.81 -5.84
CA ALA A 31 -1.32 -14.60 -6.72
C ALA A 31 -2.54 -13.81 -7.20
N LEU A 32 -2.36 -12.54 -7.52
CA LEU A 32 -3.42 -11.70 -8.06
C LEU A 32 -2.89 -10.63 -9.01
N SER A 33 -3.78 -10.06 -9.81
CA SER A 33 -3.55 -8.84 -10.56
C SER A 33 -4.67 -7.85 -10.27
N VAL A 34 -4.32 -6.58 -10.20
CA VAL A 34 -5.30 -5.49 -10.09
C VAL A 34 -5.66 -5.04 -11.49
N ILE A 35 -6.95 -5.07 -11.79
CA ILE A 35 -7.49 -4.66 -13.09
C ILE A 35 -8.05 -3.24 -12.95
N TYR A 36 -7.71 -2.41 -13.91
CA TYR A 36 -8.16 -1.02 -14.00
C TYR A 36 -8.90 -0.81 -15.31
N THR A 37 -9.87 0.09 -15.30
CA THR A 37 -10.55 0.59 -16.50
C THR A 37 -9.58 1.36 -17.41
N GLU A 38 -10.01 1.65 -18.64
CA GLU A 38 -9.25 2.53 -19.56
C GLU A 38 -9.04 3.94 -18.99
N ALA A 39 -9.92 4.40 -18.09
CA ALA A 39 -9.79 5.67 -17.38
C ALA A 39 -8.81 5.62 -16.19
N GLY A 40 -8.30 4.43 -15.83
CA GLY A 40 -7.37 4.24 -14.72
C GLY A 40 -8.05 4.08 -13.35
N GLU A 41 -9.36 3.84 -13.33
CA GLU A 41 -10.13 3.56 -12.12
C GLU A 41 -10.03 2.07 -11.77
N PHE A 42 -10.01 1.74 -10.47
CA PHE A 42 -10.05 0.36 -10.00
C PHE A 42 -11.31 -0.35 -10.51
N GLU A 43 -11.16 -1.58 -11.02
CA GLU A 43 -12.25 -2.41 -11.52
C GLU A 43 -12.43 -3.69 -10.68
N GLU A 44 -11.39 -4.53 -10.60
CA GLU A 44 -11.45 -5.78 -9.82
C GLU A 44 -10.08 -6.33 -9.43
N TYR A 45 -10.08 -7.27 -8.49
CA TYR A 45 -8.95 -8.17 -8.21
C TYR A 45 -9.11 -9.48 -8.99
N LEU A 46 -8.27 -9.74 -9.98
CA LEU A 46 -8.21 -11.03 -10.68
C LEU A 46 -7.31 -11.98 -9.86
N ILE A 47 -7.92 -12.89 -9.11
CA ILE A 47 -7.24 -13.82 -8.20
C ILE A 47 -6.84 -15.09 -8.95
N TYR A 48 -5.61 -15.55 -8.76
CA TYR A 48 -5.04 -16.75 -9.38
C TYR A 48 -4.97 -17.91 -8.36
N PRO A 49 -4.97 -19.18 -8.84
CA PRO A 49 -4.88 -20.34 -7.95
C PRO A 49 -3.46 -20.58 -7.39
N LYS A 50 -2.47 -19.86 -7.87
CA LYS A 50 -1.06 -19.95 -7.41
C LYS A 50 -0.30 -18.66 -7.64
N ASN A 51 0.71 -18.42 -6.82
CA ASN A 51 1.70 -17.35 -7.00
C ASN A 51 2.57 -17.59 -8.24
N PRO A 52 3.36 -16.61 -8.71
CA PRO A 52 4.38 -16.82 -9.73
C PRO A 52 5.31 -17.96 -9.38
N ASP A 53 5.75 -18.72 -10.39
CA ASP A 53 6.61 -19.88 -10.17
C ASP A 53 8.02 -19.49 -9.68
N MET A 54 8.46 -18.29 -10.01
CA MET A 54 9.74 -17.72 -9.57
C MET A 54 9.71 -16.20 -9.59
N VAL A 55 10.34 -15.58 -8.61
CA VAL A 55 10.64 -14.14 -8.58
C VAL A 55 12.15 -13.97 -8.42
N VAL A 56 12.77 -13.22 -9.34
CA VAL A 56 14.22 -12.97 -9.34
C VAL A 56 14.46 -11.48 -9.18
N MET A 57 15.09 -11.09 -8.07
CA MET A 57 15.38 -9.68 -7.73
C MET A 57 16.88 -9.40 -7.96
N ASP A 58 17.19 -8.61 -9.00
CA ASP A 58 18.55 -8.06 -9.18
C ASP A 58 18.62 -6.68 -8.49
N THR A 59 19.19 -6.66 -7.30
CA THR A 59 19.28 -5.44 -6.48
C THR A 59 20.17 -4.36 -7.12
N ALA A 60 21.14 -4.75 -7.96
CA ALA A 60 21.98 -3.79 -8.68
C ALA A 60 21.22 -3.07 -9.81
N ILE A 61 20.24 -3.72 -10.42
CA ILE A 61 19.32 -3.08 -11.38
C ILE A 61 18.36 -2.16 -10.64
N ILE A 62 17.74 -2.65 -9.57
CA ILE A 62 16.76 -1.88 -8.78
C ILE A 62 17.41 -0.63 -8.14
N ALA A 63 18.66 -0.74 -7.68
CA ALA A 63 19.41 0.41 -7.13
C ALA A 63 19.57 1.59 -8.10
N LYS A 64 19.47 1.34 -9.41
CA LYS A 64 19.58 2.36 -10.46
C LYS A 64 18.24 2.92 -10.92
N ALA A 65 17.13 2.36 -10.43
CA ALA A 65 15.80 2.85 -10.74
C ALA A 65 15.54 4.20 -10.05
N PRO A 66 14.58 4.99 -10.55
CA PRO A 66 14.19 6.24 -9.87
C PRO A 66 13.80 5.99 -8.42
N VAL A 67 14.42 6.71 -7.49
CA VAL A 67 14.21 6.56 -6.03
C VAL A 67 12.75 6.64 -5.61
N ARG A 68 11.97 7.52 -6.28
CA ARG A 68 10.53 7.66 -6.02
C ARG A 68 9.77 6.34 -6.16
N LEU A 69 10.21 5.43 -7.03
CA LEU A 69 9.58 4.12 -7.20
C LEU A 69 9.84 3.20 -5.99
N LEU A 70 11.06 3.20 -5.45
CA LEU A 70 11.37 2.47 -4.21
C LEU A 70 10.57 3.03 -3.03
N VAL A 71 10.48 4.36 -2.94
CA VAL A 71 9.70 5.04 -1.89
C VAL A 71 8.21 4.73 -2.02
N SER A 72 7.66 4.68 -3.25
CA SER A 72 6.28 4.22 -3.47
C SER A 72 6.08 2.79 -2.93
N GLY A 73 7.03 1.88 -3.20
CA GLY A 73 6.95 0.52 -2.63
C GLY A 73 6.97 0.50 -1.10
N MET A 74 7.74 1.40 -0.47
CA MET A 74 7.70 1.53 1.00
C MET A 74 6.33 2.03 1.48
N GLY A 75 5.67 2.90 0.72
CA GLY A 75 4.33 3.40 1.05
C GLY A 75 3.24 2.35 0.93
N ASP A 76 3.37 1.47 -0.06
CA ASP A 76 2.53 0.29 -0.25
C ASP A 76 2.72 -0.70 0.91
N ALA A 77 3.96 -1.13 1.14
CA ALA A 77 4.34 -2.06 2.19
C ALA A 77 4.03 -1.56 3.61
N LEU A 78 3.95 -0.24 3.83
CA LEU A 78 3.62 0.35 5.12
C LEU A 78 2.22 -0.03 5.60
N SER A 79 1.26 -0.13 4.69
CA SER A 79 -0.13 -0.49 5.01
C SER A 79 -0.27 -1.93 5.48
N THR A 80 0.59 -2.82 4.99
CA THR A 80 0.47 -4.27 5.15
C THR A 80 0.29 -4.71 6.60
N TRP A 81 1.06 -4.14 7.55
CA TRP A 81 0.89 -4.45 8.97
C TRP A 81 -0.48 -4.05 9.51
N PHE A 82 -0.92 -2.83 9.23
CA PHE A 82 -2.16 -2.29 9.78
C PHE A 82 -3.38 -2.97 9.22
N GLU A 83 -3.37 -3.28 7.92
CA GLU A 83 -4.45 -3.97 7.24
C GLU A 83 -4.50 -5.47 7.61
N ALA A 84 -3.33 -6.13 7.66
CA ALA A 84 -3.24 -7.52 8.12
C ALA A 84 -3.79 -7.67 9.55
N LYS A 85 -3.43 -6.74 10.45
CA LYS A 85 -3.95 -6.73 11.82
C LYS A 85 -5.44 -6.50 11.88
N ALA A 86 -5.97 -5.55 11.10
CA ALA A 86 -7.42 -5.29 11.03
C ALA A 86 -8.18 -6.53 10.53
N CYS A 87 -7.71 -7.17 9.46
CA CYS A 87 -8.29 -8.40 8.92
C CYS A 87 -8.21 -9.58 9.92
N TYR A 88 -7.09 -9.72 10.62
CA TYR A 88 -6.91 -10.73 11.66
C TYR A 88 -7.92 -10.53 12.81
N ASP A 89 -8.03 -9.31 13.32
CA ASP A 89 -8.95 -8.94 14.41
C ASP A 89 -10.43 -9.13 14.00
N ALA A 90 -10.76 -8.79 12.74
CA ALA A 90 -12.10 -8.98 12.15
C ALA A 90 -12.41 -10.44 11.78
N ARG A 91 -11.39 -11.33 11.78
CA ARG A 91 -11.49 -12.67 11.18
C ARG A 91 -11.97 -12.65 9.73
N ALA A 92 -11.54 -11.64 8.99
CA ALA A 92 -11.87 -11.48 7.59
C ALA A 92 -11.24 -12.60 6.74
N THR A 93 -11.83 -12.86 5.59
CA THR A 93 -11.25 -13.78 4.60
C THR A 93 -10.01 -13.13 4.00
N SER A 94 -8.88 -13.85 4.00
CA SER A 94 -7.65 -13.40 3.35
C SER A 94 -7.80 -13.39 1.83
N MET A 95 -6.87 -12.72 1.13
CA MET A 95 -6.87 -12.71 -0.34
C MET A 95 -6.67 -14.12 -0.92
N ALA A 96 -6.04 -15.02 -0.18
CA ALA A 96 -5.89 -16.45 -0.54
C ALA A 96 -7.15 -17.31 -0.25
N GLY A 97 -8.24 -16.72 0.25
CA GLY A 97 -9.52 -17.39 0.49
C GLY A 97 -9.63 -18.15 1.81
N GLY A 98 -8.62 -18.00 2.71
CA GLY A 98 -8.61 -18.59 4.05
C GLY A 98 -8.75 -17.51 5.14
N GLN A 99 -8.25 -17.82 6.33
CA GLN A 99 -8.10 -16.84 7.42
C GLN A 99 -6.62 -16.54 7.64
N SER A 100 -6.31 -15.31 8.07
CA SER A 100 -4.97 -14.92 8.47
C SER A 100 -4.45 -15.82 9.60
N THR A 101 -3.17 -16.12 9.56
CA THR A 101 -2.46 -16.93 10.55
C THR A 101 -1.46 -16.08 11.35
N GLU A 102 -1.02 -16.56 12.51
CA GLU A 102 0.07 -15.93 13.28
C GLU A 102 1.35 -15.76 12.44
N ALA A 103 1.63 -16.71 11.53
CA ALA A 103 2.79 -16.63 10.64
C ALA A 103 2.62 -15.46 9.63
N ALA A 104 1.43 -15.33 9.01
CA ALA A 104 1.13 -14.24 8.09
C ALA A 104 1.22 -12.87 8.79
N LEU A 105 0.61 -12.77 9.97
CA LEU A 105 0.65 -11.56 10.79
C LEU A 105 2.10 -11.20 11.20
N SER A 106 2.92 -12.21 11.53
CA SER A 106 4.35 -11.99 11.85
C SER A 106 5.15 -11.49 10.65
N LEU A 107 4.85 -11.96 9.41
CA LEU A 107 5.49 -11.44 8.19
C LEU A 107 5.10 -9.98 7.93
N ALA A 108 3.82 -9.64 8.09
CA ALA A 108 3.35 -8.25 7.98
C ALA A 108 4.01 -7.34 9.03
N ARG A 109 4.19 -7.83 10.25
CA ARG A 109 4.89 -7.10 11.30
C ARG A 109 6.39 -6.93 10.99
N LEU A 110 7.06 -7.97 10.52
CA LEU A 110 8.46 -7.90 10.08
C LEU A 110 8.64 -6.89 8.95
N CYS A 111 7.69 -6.84 8.01
CA CYS A 111 7.67 -5.82 6.95
C CYS A 111 7.72 -4.42 7.55
N TYR A 112 6.77 -4.08 8.42
CA TYR A 112 6.68 -2.78 9.09
C TYR A 112 7.96 -2.43 9.87
N ASP A 113 8.45 -3.34 10.70
CA ASP A 113 9.67 -3.12 11.50
C ASP A 113 10.89 -2.89 10.60
N THR A 114 11.00 -3.60 9.48
CA THR A 114 12.08 -3.42 8.49
C THR A 114 12.00 -2.05 7.82
N LEU A 115 10.79 -1.60 7.44
CA LEU A 115 10.59 -0.27 6.86
C LEU A 115 11.07 0.83 7.81
N LEU A 116 10.68 0.78 9.07
CA LEU A 116 11.05 1.79 10.06
C LEU A 116 12.56 1.80 10.33
N ALA A 117 13.21 0.63 10.37
CA ALA A 117 14.63 0.49 10.68
C ALA A 117 15.54 0.88 9.48
N GLU A 118 15.15 0.54 8.27
CA GLU A 118 16.02 0.57 7.09
C GLU A 118 15.59 1.57 6.01
N GLY A 119 14.33 2.04 6.00
CA GLY A 119 13.75 2.79 4.88
C GLY A 119 14.53 4.04 4.48
N GLU A 120 14.93 4.87 5.46
CA GLU A 120 15.70 6.09 5.15
C GLU A 120 17.10 5.77 4.60
N LYS A 121 17.79 4.78 5.18
CA LYS A 121 19.10 4.33 4.69
C LYS A 121 19.01 3.76 3.28
N ALA A 122 17.98 2.96 3.00
CA ALA A 122 17.73 2.40 1.67
C ALA A 122 17.42 3.49 0.63
N ARG A 123 16.61 4.49 1.00
CA ARG A 123 16.34 5.65 0.14
C ARG A 123 17.63 6.37 -0.26
N LEU A 124 18.53 6.62 0.71
CA LEU A 124 19.81 7.26 0.46
C LEU A 124 20.74 6.41 -0.40
N ALA A 125 20.78 5.09 -0.19
CA ALA A 125 21.54 4.15 -1.01
C ALA A 125 21.04 4.14 -2.47
N ALA A 126 19.71 4.08 -2.67
CA ALA A 126 19.09 4.18 -4.00
C ALA A 126 19.38 5.55 -4.66
N GLN A 127 19.37 6.64 -3.89
CA GLN A 127 19.72 7.97 -4.39
C GLN A 127 21.19 8.03 -4.88
N ALA A 128 22.08 7.30 -4.22
CA ALA A 128 23.47 7.16 -4.62
C ALA A 128 23.68 6.13 -5.74
N GLY A 129 22.65 5.35 -6.10
CA GLY A 129 22.72 4.29 -7.12
C GLY A 129 23.56 3.09 -6.70
N VAL A 130 23.67 2.81 -5.38
CA VAL A 130 24.51 1.76 -4.80
C VAL A 130 23.68 0.72 -4.04
N VAL A 131 24.16 -0.52 -4.04
CA VAL A 131 23.57 -1.59 -3.24
C VAL A 131 24.16 -1.58 -1.84
N THR A 132 23.28 -1.60 -0.84
CA THR A 132 23.63 -1.76 0.58
C THR A 132 22.71 -2.78 1.20
N GLU A 133 23.07 -3.32 2.36
CA GLU A 133 22.20 -4.25 3.09
C GLU A 133 20.82 -3.65 3.39
N ALA A 134 20.78 -2.36 3.75
CA ALA A 134 19.50 -1.66 3.97
C ALA A 134 18.63 -1.62 2.70
N LEU A 135 19.22 -1.39 1.52
CA LEU A 135 18.48 -1.41 0.26
C LEU A 135 17.94 -2.81 -0.05
N GLU A 136 18.74 -3.86 0.14
CA GLU A 136 18.31 -5.24 -0.09
C GLU A 136 17.16 -5.64 0.84
N ARG A 137 17.25 -5.28 2.12
CA ARG A 137 16.17 -5.52 3.08
C ARG A 137 14.87 -4.78 2.72
N ILE A 138 14.97 -3.55 2.22
CA ILE A 138 13.79 -2.80 1.77
C ILE A 138 13.21 -3.38 0.48
N ILE A 139 14.03 -3.84 -0.45
CA ILE A 139 13.55 -4.55 -1.64
C ILE A 139 12.78 -5.81 -1.22
N GLU A 140 13.30 -6.60 -0.27
CA GLU A 140 12.62 -7.76 0.30
C GLU A 140 11.32 -7.36 0.98
N ALA A 141 11.33 -6.31 1.80
CA ALA A 141 10.14 -5.83 2.51
C ALA A 141 9.05 -5.39 1.52
N ASN A 142 9.40 -4.54 0.54
CA ASN A 142 8.45 -4.01 -0.44
C ASN A 142 7.81 -5.10 -1.31
N THR A 143 8.54 -6.18 -1.63
CA THR A 143 8.10 -7.14 -2.64
C THR A 143 7.66 -8.48 -2.06
N TYR A 144 8.37 -9.00 -1.07
CA TYR A 144 8.11 -10.33 -0.51
C TYR A 144 7.34 -10.27 0.81
N LEU A 145 7.85 -9.53 1.81
CA LEU A 145 7.18 -9.49 3.11
C LEU A 145 5.80 -8.82 3.01
N SER A 146 5.70 -7.73 2.24
CA SER A 146 4.41 -7.10 1.93
C SER A 146 3.53 -8.04 1.11
N GLY A 147 4.06 -8.59 0.00
CA GLY A 147 3.27 -9.41 -0.92
C GLY A 147 2.68 -10.67 -0.28
N ILE A 148 3.45 -11.40 0.51
CA ILE A 148 2.95 -12.58 1.22
C ILE A 148 2.14 -12.15 2.46
N GLY A 149 2.52 -11.06 3.11
CA GLY A 149 1.82 -10.53 4.29
C GLY A 149 0.38 -10.14 3.97
N PHE A 150 0.14 -9.33 2.94
CA PHE A 150 -1.22 -8.93 2.57
C PHE A 150 -2.02 -10.09 1.95
N GLU A 151 -1.41 -10.89 1.06
CA GLU A 151 -2.11 -12.00 0.42
C GLU A 151 -2.62 -13.02 1.44
N SER A 152 -1.80 -13.34 2.45
CA SER A 152 -2.13 -14.32 3.47
C SER A 152 -2.96 -13.74 4.63
N SER A 153 -3.15 -12.43 4.70
CA SER A 153 -3.93 -11.76 5.75
C SER A 153 -5.15 -11.04 5.19
N GLY A 154 -4.97 -10.10 4.28
CA GLY A 154 -6.02 -9.32 3.65
C GLY A 154 -5.68 -7.84 3.57
N LEU A 155 -6.50 -7.10 2.83
CA LEU A 155 -6.52 -5.64 2.73
C LEU A 155 -7.71 -5.09 3.52
N ALA A 156 -7.62 -3.82 3.92
CA ALA A 156 -8.67 -3.17 4.71
C ALA A 156 -8.89 -1.71 4.28
N ALA A 157 -8.72 -0.73 5.20
CA ALA A 157 -9.07 0.64 4.90
C ALA A 157 -8.03 1.38 4.05
N ALA A 158 -6.74 1.13 4.21
CA ALA A 158 -5.72 1.88 3.48
C ALA A 158 -5.84 1.72 1.97
N HIS A 159 -5.99 0.49 1.48
CA HIS A 159 -6.20 0.21 0.07
C HIS A 159 -7.58 0.64 -0.44
N ALA A 160 -8.64 0.48 0.35
CA ALA A 160 -9.97 0.97 -0.04
C ALA A 160 -9.97 2.50 -0.19
N ILE A 161 -9.29 3.24 0.69
CA ILE A 161 -9.13 4.69 0.58
C ILE A 161 -8.28 5.04 -0.66
N HIS A 162 -7.19 4.29 -0.92
CA HIS A 162 -6.43 4.44 -2.16
C HIS A 162 -7.34 4.29 -3.39
N ASN A 163 -8.18 3.23 -3.44
CA ASN A 163 -9.12 3.01 -4.53
C ASN A 163 -10.09 4.20 -4.68
N GLY A 164 -10.62 4.70 -3.56
CA GLY A 164 -11.43 5.91 -3.55
C GLY A 164 -10.73 7.13 -4.16
N PHE A 165 -9.44 7.33 -3.90
CA PHE A 165 -8.67 8.44 -4.49
C PHE A 165 -8.42 8.30 -5.99
N THR A 166 -8.64 7.14 -6.60
CA THR A 166 -8.47 6.97 -8.06
C THR A 166 -9.49 7.75 -8.87
N ILE A 167 -10.63 8.13 -8.28
CA ILE A 167 -11.65 8.96 -8.95
C ILE A 167 -11.22 10.43 -9.13
N LEU A 168 -10.16 10.87 -8.42
CA LEU A 168 -9.67 12.25 -8.47
C LEU A 168 -8.54 12.38 -9.49
N GLU A 169 -8.78 13.12 -10.57
CA GLU A 169 -7.80 13.35 -11.65
C GLU A 169 -6.48 13.95 -11.11
N GLU A 170 -6.56 14.85 -10.14
CA GLU A 170 -5.40 15.48 -9.51
C GLU A 170 -4.49 14.48 -8.76
N CYS A 171 -4.98 13.28 -8.43
CA CYS A 171 -4.20 12.22 -7.79
C CYS A 171 -3.58 11.23 -8.80
N HIS A 172 -3.87 11.33 -10.11
CA HIS A 172 -3.38 10.38 -11.12
C HIS A 172 -1.88 10.49 -11.36
N HIS A 173 -1.24 11.60 -10.98
CA HIS A 173 0.22 11.77 -11.07
C HIS A 173 0.99 11.03 -9.97
N LEU A 174 0.29 10.52 -8.97
CA LEU A 174 0.87 9.78 -7.85
C LEU A 174 0.96 8.29 -8.16
N TYR A 175 2.04 7.67 -7.69
CA TYR A 175 2.15 6.23 -7.70
C TYR A 175 1.22 5.58 -6.67
N HIS A 176 0.98 4.28 -6.85
CA HIS A 176 0.11 3.49 -6.00
C HIS A 176 0.42 3.66 -4.51
N GLY A 177 1.64 3.33 -4.09
CA GLY A 177 2.03 3.37 -2.69
C GLY A 177 2.08 4.77 -2.07
N GLU A 178 2.21 5.84 -2.88
CA GLU A 178 2.09 7.20 -2.37
C GLU A 178 0.67 7.47 -1.86
N LYS A 179 -0.35 7.01 -2.59
CA LYS A 179 -1.75 7.11 -2.17
C LYS A 179 -2.07 6.16 -1.01
N VAL A 180 -1.53 4.93 -1.04
CA VAL A 180 -1.69 3.94 0.04
C VAL A 180 -1.09 4.44 1.35
N ALA A 181 0.06 5.12 1.32
CA ALA A 181 0.67 5.70 2.52
C ALA A 181 -0.24 6.73 3.20
N PHE A 182 -0.88 7.61 2.44
CA PHE A 182 -1.88 8.53 3.00
C PHE A 182 -3.13 7.79 3.46
N GLY A 183 -3.57 6.76 2.74
CA GLY A 183 -4.64 5.85 3.15
C GLY A 183 -4.35 5.17 4.49
N THR A 184 -3.09 4.80 4.74
CA THR A 184 -2.65 4.23 6.02
C THR A 184 -2.81 5.24 7.17
N LEU A 185 -2.44 6.51 6.96
CA LEU A 185 -2.66 7.55 7.97
C LEU A 185 -4.16 7.74 8.27
N ALA A 186 -4.99 7.74 7.23
CA ALA A 186 -6.45 7.83 7.40
C ALA A 186 -7.02 6.58 8.11
N GLN A 187 -6.51 5.38 7.83
CA GLN A 187 -6.88 4.16 8.56
C GLN A 187 -6.53 4.26 10.05
N LEU A 188 -5.33 4.75 10.39
CA LEU A 188 -4.92 4.91 11.79
C LEU A 188 -5.85 5.86 12.56
N VAL A 189 -6.30 6.94 11.91
CA VAL A 189 -7.31 7.85 12.47
C VAL A 189 -8.67 7.14 12.60
N LEU A 190 -9.11 6.45 11.55
CA LEU A 190 -10.40 5.74 11.51
C LEU A 190 -10.53 4.70 12.64
N GLN A 191 -9.44 3.98 12.94
CA GLN A 191 -9.39 2.98 14.01
C GLN A 191 -9.02 3.56 15.39
N ASN A 192 -8.88 4.89 15.50
CA ASN A 192 -8.49 5.60 16.71
C ASN A 192 -7.18 5.08 17.32
N SER A 193 -6.16 4.90 16.47
CA SER A 193 -4.81 4.49 16.91
C SER A 193 -4.20 5.49 17.91
N PRO A 194 -3.32 5.02 18.82
CA PRO A 194 -2.57 5.90 19.71
C PRO A 194 -1.75 6.94 18.93
N MET A 195 -1.63 8.14 19.49
CA MET A 195 -0.93 9.26 18.83
C MET A 195 0.54 8.95 18.52
N ASP A 196 1.24 8.22 19.39
CA ASP A 196 2.63 7.80 19.18
C ASP A 196 2.81 6.87 17.98
N GLU A 197 1.82 6.02 17.69
CA GLU A 197 1.79 5.19 16.48
C GLU A 197 1.59 6.06 15.24
N ILE A 198 0.63 6.99 15.26
CA ILE A 198 0.39 7.95 14.17
C ILE A 198 1.63 8.81 13.92
N GLU A 199 2.26 9.35 14.96
CA GLU A 199 3.48 10.15 14.84
C GLU A 199 4.68 9.34 14.31
N THR A 200 4.77 8.07 14.67
CA THR A 200 5.79 7.14 14.11
C THR A 200 5.62 7.01 12.59
N VAL A 201 4.39 6.81 12.12
CA VAL A 201 4.09 6.69 10.69
C VAL A 201 4.27 8.02 9.96
N LEU A 202 3.81 9.14 10.53
CA LEU A 202 4.04 10.49 9.97
C LEU A 202 5.55 10.78 9.81
N GLY A 203 6.32 10.48 10.85
CA GLY A 203 7.77 10.66 10.82
C GLY A 203 8.47 9.79 9.79
N PHE A 204 8.06 8.53 9.65
CA PHE A 204 8.56 7.66 8.59
C PHE A 204 8.23 8.22 7.21
N CYS A 205 6.97 8.53 6.93
CA CYS A 205 6.54 9.08 5.65
C CYS A 205 7.33 10.35 5.27
N GLN A 206 7.50 11.28 6.21
CA GLN A 206 8.26 12.51 5.98
C GLN A 206 9.73 12.22 5.64
N ARG A 207 10.40 11.32 6.38
CA ARG A 207 11.83 10.99 6.15
C ARG A 207 12.07 10.33 4.80
N VAL A 208 11.15 9.49 4.33
CA VAL A 208 11.32 8.83 3.02
C VAL A 208 10.73 9.64 1.86
N GLY A 209 9.90 10.65 2.13
CA GLY A 209 9.30 11.53 1.12
C GLY A 209 7.94 11.09 0.62
N LEU A 210 7.18 10.34 1.42
CA LEU A 210 5.78 9.99 1.16
C LEU A 210 4.83 11.14 1.58
N PRO A 211 3.69 11.32 0.91
CA PRO A 211 2.74 12.37 1.23
C PRO A 211 2.06 12.11 2.59
N VAL A 212 1.88 13.17 3.37
CA VAL A 212 1.19 13.16 4.66
C VAL A 212 0.01 14.14 4.70
N THR A 213 -0.23 14.88 3.60
CA THR A 213 -1.34 15.83 3.49
C THR A 213 -2.05 15.72 2.16
N LEU A 214 -3.32 16.13 2.10
CA LEU A 214 -4.09 16.23 0.86
C LEU A 214 -3.45 17.19 -0.15
N ALA A 215 -2.85 18.28 0.32
CA ALA A 215 -2.14 19.22 -0.54
C ALA A 215 -0.95 18.58 -1.26
N GLN A 216 -0.19 17.69 -0.57
CA GLN A 216 0.89 16.90 -1.19
C GLN A 216 0.36 15.86 -2.17
N MET A 217 -0.87 15.39 -1.97
CA MET A 217 -1.58 14.50 -2.91
C MET A 217 -2.15 15.24 -4.13
N GLY A 218 -2.09 16.57 -4.17
CA GLY A 218 -2.62 17.38 -5.24
C GLY A 218 -4.01 17.96 -4.96
N VAL A 219 -4.70 17.53 -3.91
CA VAL A 219 -6.04 17.99 -3.55
C VAL A 219 -5.95 19.28 -2.75
N LYS A 220 -6.20 20.43 -3.39
CA LYS A 220 -6.02 21.78 -2.80
C LYS A 220 -7.30 22.58 -2.74
N GLU A 221 -8.29 22.26 -3.57
CA GLU A 221 -9.55 23.01 -3.70
C GLU A 221 -10.74 22.04 -3.72
N GLY A 222 -11.90 22.51 -3.24
CA GLY A 222 -13.11 21.69 -3.16
C GLY A 222 -12.94 20.45 -2.27
N ILE A 223 -12.12 20.56 -1.21
CA ILE A 223 -11.67 19.43 -0.39
C ILE A 223 -12.86 18.64 0.16
N ASP A 224 -13.83 19.35 0.78
CA ASP A 224 -14.96 18.70 1.45
C ASP A 224 -15.79 17.84 0.48
N GLU A 225 -16.15 18.39 -0.68
CA GLU A 225 -16.94 17.69 -1.70
C GLU A 225 -16.18 16.51 -2.33
N LYS A 226 -14.89 16.71 -2.63
CA LYS A 226 -14.03 15.67 -3.20
C LYS A 226 -13.83 14.53 -2.22
N ILE A 227 -13.54 14.82 -0.96
CA ILE A 227 -13.33 13.80 0.05
C ILE A 227 -14.63 13.07 0.38
N ALA A 228 -15.80 13.73 0.32
CA ALA A 228 -17.08 13.06 0.40
C ALA A 228 -17.30 12.06 -0.74
N ALA A 229 -16.90 12.40 -1.96
CA ALA A 229 -16.95 11.48 -3.10
C ALA A 229 -15.97 10.31 -2.94
N VAL A 230 -14.72 10.57 -2.50
CA VAL A 230 -13.72 9.54 -2.17
C VAL A 230 -14.25 8.60 -1.10
N ALA A 231 -14.79 9.12 0.00
CA ALA A 231 -15.34 8.31 1.09
C ALA A 231 -16.50 7.42 0.65
N LYS A 232 -17.36 7.92 -0.23
CA LYS A 232 -18.43 7.14 -0.83
C LYS A 232 -17.89 6.00 -1.70
N ALA A 233 -16.90 6.27 -2.55
CA ALA A 233 -16.25 5.25 -3.38
C ALA A 233 -15.52 4.21 -2.52
N THR A 234 -14.81 4.63 -1.47
CA THR A 234 -14.14 3.76 -0.49
C THR A 234 -15.09 2.76 0.18
N CYS A 235 -16.35 3.16 0.39
CA CYS A 235 -17.37 2.31 1.04
C CYS A 235 -18.28 1.58 0.04
N ALA A 236 -17.90 1.50 -1.23
CA ALA A 236 -18.66 0.75 -2.23
C ALA A 236 -18.73 -0.74 -1.88
N GLU A 237 -19.72 -1.43 -2.42
CA GLU A 237 -19.87 -2.88 -2.26
C GLU A 237 -18.65 -3.59 -2.87
N GLY A 238 -18.08 -4.55 -2.14
CA GLY A 238 -16.90 -5.31 -2.57
C GLY A 238 -15.55 -4.69 -2.19
N GLU A 239 -15.54 -3.45 -1.68
CA GLU A 239 -14.31 -2.81 -1.22
C GLU A 239 -13.77 -3.42 0.08
N THR A 240 -12.45 -3.38 0.23
CA THR A 240 -11.74 -3.98 1.36
C THR A 240 -11.97 -3.25 2.69
N ILE A 241 -12.56 -2.06 2.68
CA ILE A 241 -12.93 -1.31 3.90
C ILE A 241 -13.81 -2.13 4.84
N HIS A 242 -14.62 -3.05 4.29
CA HIS A 242 -15.53 -3.90 5.04
C HIS A 242 -14.81 -4.99 5.84
N ASN A 243 -13.49 -5.13 5.69
CA ASN A 243 -12.62 -5.99 6.51
C ASN A 243 -12.16 -5.31 7.81
N MET A 244 -12.55 -4.06 8.07
CA MET A 244 -12.27 -3.42 9.36
C MET A 244 -13.05 -4.12 10.49
N PRO A 245 -12.48 -4.25 11.72
CA PRO A 245 -13.12 -4.96 12.83
C PRO A 245 -14.29 -4.18 13.49
N PHE A 246 -14.78 -3.16 12.83
CA PHE A 246 -15.91 -2.32 13.26
C PHE A 246 -16.67 -1.80 12.03
N ALA A 247 -17.90 -1.34 12.25
CA ALA A 247 -18.72 -0.79 11.16
C ALA A 247 -18.12 0.55 10.68
N VAL A 248 -17.96 0.68 9.36
CA VAL A 248 -17.44 1.89 8.70
C VAL A 248 -18.54 2.47 7.81
N THR A 249 -18.64 3.81 7.81
CA THR A 249 -19.55 4.56 6.95
C THR A 249 -18.81 5.60 6.14
N PRO A 250 -19.37 6.10 5.03
CA PRO A 250 -18.77 7.20 4.28
C PRO A 250 -18.45 8.41 5.15
N GLU A 251 -19.33 8.75 6.13
CA GLU A 251 -19.12 9.88 7.03
C GLU A 251 -17.90 9.65 7.94
N SER A 252 -17.69 8.43 8.44
CA SER A 252 -16.52 8.10 9.26
C SER A 252 -15.22 8.13 8.46
N VAL A 253 -15.24 7.66 7.22
CA VAL A 253 -14.09 7.73 6.31
C VAL A 253 -13.76 9.18 5.94
N HIS A 254 -14.78 9.99 5.60
CA HIS A 254 -14.62 11.42 5.33
C HIS A 254 -13.95 12.14 6.51
N ALA A 255 -14.49 11.94 7.72
CA ALA A 255 -13.91 12.53 8.94
C ALA A 255 -12.47 12.07 9.19
N ALA A 256 -12.16 10.80 8.96
CA ALA A 256 -10.82 10.25 9.15
C ALA A 256 -9.80 10.84 8.15
N ILE A 257 -10.17 10.99 6.88
CA ILE A 257 -9.31 11.59 5.84
C ILE A 257 -9.01 13.06 6.18
N LEU A 258 -10.02 13.86 6.51
CA LEU A 258 -9.82 15.27 6.87
C LEU A 258 -8.97 15.42 8.14
N THR A 259 -9.17 14.54 9.14
CA THR A 259 -8.38 14.56 10.37
C THR A 259 -6.93 14.14 10.10
N ALA A 260 -6.69 13.14 9.27
CA ALA A 260 -5.35 12.73 8.87
C ALA A 260 -4.60 13.85 8.13
N ASP A 261 -5.29 14.60 7.27
CA ASP A 261 -4.73 15.78 6.60
C ASP A 261 -4.30 16.85 7.62
N LEU A 262 -5.15 17.19 8.58
CA LEU A 262 -4.82 18.16 9.62
C LEU A 262 -3.65 17.71 10.51
N LEU A 263 -3.58 16.43 10.86
CA LEU A 263 -2.44 15.86 11.58
C LEU A 263 -1.15 15.96 10.77
N GLY A 264 -1.20 15.67 9.48
CA GLY A 264 -0.07 15.85 8.57
C GLY A 264 0.39 17.31 8.46
N GLN A 265 -0.55 18.26 8.34
CA GLN A 265 -0.25 19.70 8.34
C GLN A 265 0.42 20.15 9.65
N GLN A 266 -0.12 19.75 10.80
CA GLN A 266 0.47 20.06 12.10
C GLN A 266 1.86 19.43 12.27
N TRP A 267 2.06 18.22 11.78
CA TRP A 267 3.35 17.54 11.80
C TRP A 267 4.40 18.30 10.99
N LEU A 268 4.07 18.74 9.78
CA LEU A 268 4.98 19.48 8.91
C LEU A 268 5.30 20.89 9.41
N ALA A 269 4.48 21.44 10.30
CA ALA A 269 4.66 22.77 10.89
C ALA A 269 5.57 22.76 12.14
N ARG A 270 5.95 21.59 12.66
CA ARG A 270 6.87 21.43 13.82
C ARG A 270 8.31 21.69 13.38
#